data_d24a8c2eb71c91c42f86f9b41444a55d
#
_entry.id   d24a8c2eb71c91c42f86f9b41444a55d
#
_cell.length_a   1.000
_cell.length_b   1.000
_cell.length_c   1.000
_cell.angle_alpha   90.00
_cell.angle_beta   90.00
_cell.angle_gamma   90.00
#
_symmetry.space_group_name_H-M   'P 1'
#
loop_
_entity.id
_entity.type
_entity.pdbx_description
1 polymer ?
#
loop_
_entity_poly.entity_id
_entity_poly.type
_entity_poly.pdbx_seq_one_letter_code
_entity_poly.pdbx_strand_id
1 'polypeptide(L)'
;MKVLLTATVQSHVCQFHKPLVEVLHAHGCEVHVAARNNLAEKNGLKLDFVEKVFDIPFSRSPKSKDNLKAEKMLKQIINEGNYDVIHCNTPMGGIVTRIAAKQARKSGTRLIYTAHGFHFYEGSPKKNWMIYYPIEKYFSRKTDTLITITYEDYRLAKKKFHCQVEHIHGVGVDEKRYFPVSKEEKIRLRKEMGFGENQKLLLCVGELLPNKNQKMAIHAMKNIVKQYPDAILFIAGNGSEKENLENEIKACGLENNVKMLGYCTHLQDYQHIIDVLVACSYREGLPLNIVESMLSGNPVVATVNRGHKELIEDGRNGYLVNRDDCEAMAERVLMLFADDQKAEELSNHAYEFAMNYCFTSVKKELEEIYFK
;
A
#
# COMPACT_ATOMS: atom_id res chain seq x y z
N MET A 1 17.21 11.34 -20.85
CA MET A 1 16.98 12.02 -19.56
C MET A 1 17.56 11.16 -18.44
N LYS A 2 18.17 11.77 -17.42
CA LYS A 2 18.75 11.08 -16.28
C LYS A 2 17.98 11.39 -15.01
N VAL A 3 17.51 10.36 -14.31
CA VAL A 3 16.61 10.47 -13.18
C VAL A 3 17.25 9.89 -11.91
N LEU A 4 17.19 10.63 -10.81
CA LEU A 4 17.57 10.15 -9.50
C LEU A 4 16.34 9.91 -8.62
N LEU A 5 16.07 8.65 -8.28
CA LEU A 5 15.05 8.29 -7.30
C LEU A 5 15.66 8.25 -5.91
N THR A 6 15.03 8.88 -4.93
CA THR A 6 15.49 8.83 -3.54
C THR A 6 14.40 8.37 -2.59
N ALA A 7 14.76 7.56 -1.62
CA ALA A 7 13.88 7.10 -0.53
C ALA A 7 14.70 6.82 0.73
N THR A 8 14.03 6.69 1.87
CA THR A 8 14.74 6.37 3.13
C THR A 8 15.43 5.00 3.08
N VAL A 9 14.84 4.02 2.39
CA VAL A 9 15.34 2.64 2.28
C VAL A 9 15.14 2.08 0.86
N GLN A 10 16.05 1.21 0.41
CA GLN A 10 16.00 0.58 -0.92
C GLN A 10 14.77 -0.31 -1.10
N SER A 11 14.32 -1.01 -0.04
CA SER A 11 13.11 -1.84 -0.11
C SER A 11 11.86 -1.06 -0.51
N HIS A 12 11.79 0.24 -0.20
CA HIS A 12 10.69 1.09 -0.64
C HIS A 12 10.66 1.26 -2.17
N VAL A 13 11.82 1.43 -2.77
CA VAL A 13 11.94 1.51 -4.24
C VAL A 13 11.57 0.19 -4.89
N CYS A 14 12.08 -0.93 -4.36
CA CYS A 14 11.75 -2.27 -4.86
C CYS A 14 10.26 -2.57 -4.85
N GLN A 15 9.57 -2.16 -3.79
CA GLN A 15 8.14 -2.48 -3.58
C GLN A 15 7.19 -1.56 -4.35
N PHE A 16 7.59 -0.28 -4.58
CA PHE A 16 6.62 0.74 -4.99
C PHE A 16 6.98 1.48 -6.28
N HIS A 17 8.21 1.37 -6.80
CA HIS A 17 8.63 2.21 -7.92
C HIS A 17 8.99 1.45 -9.19
N LYS A 18 8.77 0.15 -9.25
CA LYS A 18 8.99 -0.64 -10.46
C LYS A 18 8.17 -0.11 -11.66
N PRO A 19 6.86 0.20 -11.53
CA PRO A 19 6.09 0.77 -12.63
C PRO A 19 6.66 2.10 -13.14
N LEU A 20 7.12 2.97 -12.25
CA LEU A 20 7.77 4.23 -12.64
C LEU A 20 9.06 3.98 -13.42
N VAL A 21 9.91 3.08 -12.94
CA VAL A 21 11.18 2.76 -13.63
C VAL A 21 10.93 2.18 -15.01
N GLU A 22 9.94 1.31 -15.17
CA GLU A 22 9.54 0.78 -16.47
C GLU A 22 9.06 1.87 -17.44
N VAL A 23 8.30 2.87 -16.98
CA VAL A 23 7.90 4.04 -17.77
C VAL A 23 9.14 4.84 -18.18
N LEU A 24 10.05 5.12 -17.26
CA LEU A 24 11.27 5.87 -17.53
C LEU A 24 12.16 5.16 -18.55
N HIS A 25 12.35 3.85 -18.42
CA HIS A 25 13.13 3.04 -19.38
C HIS A 25 12.48 3.01 -20.77
N ALA A 26 11.14 2.92 -20.85
CA ALA A 26 10.42 2.96 -22.12
C ALA A 26 10.67 4.28 -22.89
N HIS A 27 10.98 5.36 -22.17
CA HIS A 27 11.38 6.67 -22.74
C HIS A 27 12.89 6.88 -22.81
N GLY A 28 13.70 5.83 -22.68
CA GLY A 28 15.16 5.90 -22.81
C GLY A 28 15.86 6.68 -21.69
N CYS A 29 15.27 6.73 -20.49
CA CYS A 29 15.87 7.39 -19.33
C CYS A 29 16.84 6.46 -18.60
N GLU A 30 17.94 7.01 -18.09
CA GLU A 30 18.85 6.38 -17.15
C GLU A 30 18.36 6.63 -15.72
N VAL A 31 18.15 5.57 -14.93
CA VAL A 31 17.56 5.66 -13.58
C VAL A 31 18.58 5.25 -12.52
N HIS A 32 18.88 6.19 -11.62
CA HIS A 32 19.72 5.93 -10.45
C HIS A 32 18.88 5.96 -9.18
N VAL A 33 19.32 5.23 -8.16
CA VAL A 33 18.66 5.21 -6.84
C VAL A 33 19.65 5.61 -5.75
N ALA A 34 19.21 6.46 -4.82
CA ALA A 34 19.95 6.80 -3.61
C ALA A 34 19.06 6.52 -2.37
N ALA A 35 19.40 5.49 -1.62
CA ALA A 35 18.63 5.04 -0.43
C ALA A 35 19.49 4.16 0.46
N ARG A 36 19.13 4.03 1.75
CA ARG A 36 19.83 3.13 2.67
C ARG A 36 19.56 1.67 2.30
N ASN A 37 20.61 0.88 2.22
CA ASN A 37 20.49 -0.55 1.99
C ASN A 37 19.87 -1.24 3.22
N ASN A 38 18.76 -1.94 3.00
CA ASN A 38 18.06 -2.78 3.97
C ASN A 38 17.52 -4.06 3.31
N LEU A 39 18.04 -4.43 2.15
CA LEU A 39 17.49 -5.54 1.34
C LEU A 39 17.77 -6.90 1.99
N ALA A 40 18.89 -7.05 2.71
CA ALA A 40 19.22 -8.29 3.42
C ALA A 40 18.14 -8.70 4.45
N GLU A 41 17.41 -7.72 5.00
CA GLU A 41 16.34 -7.92 5.99
C GLU A 41 14.96 -8.13 5.33
N LYS A 42 14.88 -8.18 3.99
CA LYS A 42 13.62 -8.13 3.22
C LYS A 42 13.44 -9.28 2.24
N ASN A 43 13.64 -10.52 2.73
CA ASN A 43 13.21 -11.76 2.07
C ASN A 43 13.54 -11.83 0.56
N GLY A 44 14.77 -11.49 0.17
CA GLY A 44 15.24 -11.65 -1.20
C GLY A 44 14.84 -10.54 -2.17
N LEU A 45 14.34 -9.40 -1.71
CA LEU A 45 14.15 -8.23 -2.57
C LEU A 45 15.48 -7.83 -3.22
N LYS A 46 15.44 -7.53 -4.52
CA LYS A 46 16.59 -7.06 -5.29
C LYS A 46 16.26 -5.75 -6.00
N LEU A 47 17.22 -4.85 -6.04
CA LEU A 47 17.13 -3.59 -6.77
C LEU A 47 18.03 -3.70 -8.01
N ASP A 48 17.67 -4.59 -8.92
CA ASP A 48 18.41 -4.98 -10.13
C ASP A 48 17.80 -4.44 -11.44
N PHE A 49 16.80 -3.57 -11.32
CA PHE A 49 16.07 -2.96 -12.43
C PHE A 49 16.40 -1.46 -12.62
N VAL A 50 17.56 -1.00 -12.15
CA VAL A 50 18.06 0.37 -12.29
C VAL A 50 19.56 0.35 -12.61
N GLU A 51 20.08 1.40 -13.25
CA GLU A 51 21.48 1.42 -13.73
C GLU A 51 22.48 1.61 -12.58
N LYS A 52 22.11 2.34 -11.53
CA LYS A 52 23.02 2.61 -10.41
C LYS A 52 22.33 2.78 -9.08
N VAL A 53 22.91 2.21 -8.04
CA VAL A 53 22.43 2.33 -6.67
C VAL A 53 23.52 2.93 -5.78
N PHE A 54 23.15 3.97 -5.04
CA PHE A 54 24.00 4.59 -4.02
C PHE A 54 23.43 4.25 -2.64
N ASP A 55 24.24 3.62 -1.79
CA ASP A 55 23.90 3.38 -0.40
C ASP A 55 24.15 4.66 0.42
N ILE A 56 23.06 5.25 0.92
CA ILE A 56 23.08 6.51 1.67
C ILE A 56 22.44 6.28 3.05
N PRO A 57 23.09 6.74 4.13
CA PRO A 57 22.64 6.45 5.50
C PRO A 57 21.43 7.29 5.93
N PHE A 58 20.34 7.28 5.17
CA PHE A 58 19.09 7.90 5.57
C PHE A 58 18.53 7.28 6.85
N SER A 59 17.98 8.11 7.73
CA SER A 59 17.27 7.68 8.93
C SER A 59 15.83 8.19 8.93
N ARG A 60 14.90 7.37 9.44
CA ARG A 60 13.50 7.78 9.64
C ARG A 60 13.37 8.80 10.78
N SER A 61 14.34 8.83 11.73
CA SER A 61 14.34 9.76 12.84
C SER A 61 14.86 11.14 12.41
N PRO A 62 14.09 12.22 12.58
CA PRO A 62 14.56 13.57 12.23
C PRO A 62 15.74 14.04 13.09
N LYS A 63 15.97 13.42 14.25
CA LYS A 63 17.06 13.75 15.17
C LYS A 63 18.37 13.02 14.88
N SER A 64 18.37 12.06 13.93
CA SER A 64 19.57 11.29 13.62
C SER A 64 20.63 12.14 12.89
N LYS A 65 21.86 12.08 13.36
CA LYS A 65 23.03 12.69 12.70
C LYS A 65 23.31 12.05 11.31
N ASP A 66 22.82 10.84 11.07
CA ASP A 66 22.95 10.18 9.76
C ASP A 66 22.29 10.98 8.64
N ASN A 67 21.20 11.70 8.92
CA ASN A 67 20.57 12.56 7.93
C ASN A 67 21.46 13.72 7.46
N LEU A 68 22.33 14.24 8.31
CA LEU A 68 23.32 15.26 7.91
C LEU A 68 24.40 14.66 7.01
N LYS A 69 24.84 13.42 7.32
CA LYS A 69 25.76 12.67 6.46
C LYS A 69 25.12 12.34 5.13
N ALA A 70 23.86 11.88 5.17
CA ALA A 70 23.07 11.58 3.97
C ALA A 70 22.90 12.81 3.07
N GLU A 71 22.61 13.98 3.63
CA GLU A 71 22.51 15.25 2.89
C GLU A 71 23.82 15.58 2.16
N LYS A 72 24.95 15.50 2.86
CA LYS A 72 26.28 15.79 2.27
C LYS A 72 26.61 14.85 1.11
N MET A 73 26.41 13.54 1.31
CA MET A 73 26.65 12.53 0.28
C MET A 73 25.70 12.73 -0.92
N LEU A 74 24.43 12.96 -0.66
CA LEU A 74 23.43 13.16 -1.70
C LEU A 74 23.72 14.42 -2.52
N LYS A 75 24.14 15.51 -1.87
CA LYS A 75 24.53 16.75 -2.54
C LYS A 75 25.72 16.53 -3.50
N GLN A 76 26.70 15.71 -3.10
CA GLN A 76 27.82 15.33 -3.97
C GLN A 76 27.32 14.52 -5.17
N ILE A 77 26.52 13.48 -4.95
CA ILE A 77 25.94 12.64 -6.02
C ILE A 77 25.12 13.47 -7.01
N ILE A 78 24.32 14.41 -6.52
CA ILE A 78 23.51 15.30 -7.36
C ILE A 78 24.40 16.20 -8.23
N ASN A 79 25.44 16.80 -7.63
CA ASN A 79 26.33 17.72 -8.35
C ASN A 79 27.17 17.00 -9.42
N GLU A 80 27.60 15.76 -9.15
CA GLU A 80 28.39 14.95 -10.08
C GLU A 80 27.52 14.28 -11.16
N GLY A 81 26.26 14.01 -10.84
CA GLY A 81 25.37 13.19 -11.65
C GLY A 81 24.68 13.93 -12.79
N ASN A 82 24.54 15.27 -12.73
CA ASN A 82 23.83 16.10 -13.70
C ASN A 82 22.43 15.55 -14.04
N TYR A 83 21.59 15.37 -13.03
CA TYR A 83 20.25 14.83 -13.18
C TYR A 83 19.26 15.84 -13.75
N ASP A 84 18.47 15.41 -14.75
CA ASP A 84 17.36 16.19 -15.30
C ASP A 84 16.18 16.22 -14.31
N VAL A 85 15.94 15.09 -13.64
CA VAL A 85 14.86 14.93 -12.65
C VAL A 85 15.39 14.30 -11.37
N ILE A 86 15.01 14.83 -10.23
CA ILE A 86 15.19 14.21 -8.92
C ILE A 86 13.80 13.94 -8.35
N HIS A 87 13.46 12.66 -8.12
CA HIS A 87 12.19 12.26 -7.56
C HIS A 87 12.39 11.67 -6.17
N CYS A 88 11.95 12.39 -5.16
CA CYS A 88 12.10 11.97 -3.77
C CYS A 88 10.82 11.38 -3.17
N ASN A 89 11.01 10.43 -2.27
CA ASN A 89 9.97 9.66 -1.62
C ASN A 89 10.21 9.57 -0.12
N THR A 90 9.18 9.22 0.63
CA THR A 90 9.18 9.10 2.09
C THR A 90 9.42 10.44 2.82
N PRO A 91 8.88 10.65 4.03
CA PRO A 91 8.98 11.95 4.69
C PRO A 91 10.40 12.45 4.89
N MET A 92 11.28 11.65 5.52
CA MET A 92 12.67 12.08 5.78
C MET A 92 13.54 12.05 4.51
N GLY A 93 13.36 11.04 3.65
CA GLY A 93 14.02 11.00 2.33
C GLY A 93 13.67 12.24 1.51
N GLY A 94 12.39 12.62 1.49
CA GLY A 94 11.92 13.83 0.82
C GLY A 94 12.48 15.12 1.39
N ILE A 95 12.55 15.27 2.72
CA ILE A 95 13.12 16.46 3.36
C ILE A 95 14.61 16.63 3.02
N VAL A 96 15.39 15.57 3.25
CA VAL A 96 16.85 15.59 3.00
C VAL A 96 17.15 15.85 1.53
N THR A 97 16.41 15.22 0.63
CA THR A 97 16.61 15.41 -0.82
C THR A 97 16.25 16.83 -1.26
N ARG A 98 15.12 17.39 -0.80
CA ARG A 98 14.71 18.77 -1.13
C ARG A 98 15.69 19.83 -0.60
N ILE A 99 16.45 19.51 0.44
CA ILE A 99 17.55 20.36 0.93
C ILE A 99 18.79 20.20 0.04
N ALA A 100 19.22 18.97 -0.22
CA ALA A 100 20.43 18.66 -1.00
C ALA A 100 20.32 19.15 -2.46
N ALA A 101 19.13 19.03 -3.07
CA ALA A 101 18.85 19.40 -4.47
C ALA A 101 18.72 20.91 -4.71
N LYS A 102 18.85 21.77 -3.68
CA LYS A 102 18.61 23.22 -3.79
C LYS A 102 19.37 23.88 -4.94
N GLN A 103 20.63 23.54 -5.14
CA GLN A 103 21.46 24.15 -6.21
C GLN A 103 21.11 23.56 -7.58
N ALA A 104 20.98 22.24 -7.69
CA ALA A 104 20.60 21.58 -8.94
C ALA A 104 19.26 22.10 -9.48
N ARG A 105 18.27 22.27 -8.59
CA ARG A 105 16.98 22.87 -8.96
C ARG A 105 17.11 24.28 -9.54
N LYS A 106 18.01 25.11 -9.00
CA LYS A 106 18.28 26.46 -9.56
C LYS A 106 18.94 26.38 -10.94
N SER A 107 19.62 25.29 -11.24
CA SER A 107 20.28 25.03 -12.53
C SER A 107 19.37 24.29 -13.53
N GLY A 108 18.09 24.10 -13.22
CA GLY A 108 17.10 23.53 -14.14
C GLY A 108 16.66 22.09 -13.84
N THR A 109 17.25 21.41 -12.86
CA THR A 109 16.79 20.08 -12.44
C THR A 109 15.37 20.15 -11.89
N ARG A 110 14.45 19.35 -12.44
CA ARG A 110 13.06 19.23 -11.95
C ARG A 110 13.01 18.40 -10.68
N LEU A 111 12.37 18.88 -9.63
CA LEU A 111 12.23 18.20 -8.34
C LEU A 111 10.80 17.74 -8.10
N ILE A 112 10.62 16.42 -8.08
CA ILE A 112 9.33 15.76 -7.81
C ILE A 112 9.37 15.15 -6.40
N TYR A 113 8.25 15.20 -5.70
CA TYR A 113 8.06 14.53 -4.41
C TYR A 113 6.76 13.73 -4.41
N THR A 114 6.83 12.42 -4.13
CA THR A 114 5.64 11.60 -3.88
C THR A 114 5.38 11.45 -2.39
N ALA A 115 4.22 11.90 -1.96
CA ALA A 115 3.70 11.70 -0.61
C ALA A 115 2.84 10.43 -0.56
N HIS A 116 3.30 9.41 0.17
CA HIS A 116 2.60 8.14 0.38
C HIS A 116 1.56 8.21 1.53
N GLY A 117 0.97 9.36 1.74
CA GLY A 117 -0.01 9.69 2.78
C GLY A 117 0.53 10.66 3.81
N PHE A 118 -0.14 11.80 3.94
CA PHE A 118 0.22 12.79 4.96
C PHE A 118 -0.11 12.29 6.37
N HIS A 119 0.70 12.72 7.34
CA HIS A 119 0.44 12.46 8.76
C HIS A 119 -0.66 13.37 9.35
N PHE A 120 -1.08 14.39 8.60
CA PHE A 120 -2.14 15.35 8.92
C PHE A 120 -3.26 15.21 7.87
N TYR A 121 -4.44 14.85 8.31
CA TYR A 121 -5.63 14.59 7.50
C TYR A 121 -6.87 14.82 8.37
N GLU A 122 -8.05 14.81 7.81
CA GLU A 122 -9.29 15.00 8.56
C GLU A 122 -9.45 13.92 9.64
N GLY A 123 -9.63 14.34 10.91
CA GLY A 123 -9.68 13.43 12.06
C GLY A 123 -8.32 13.01 12.63
N SER A 124 -7.18 13.45 12.04
CA SER A 124 -5.87 13.18 12.65
C SER A 124 -5.65 14.01 13.91
N PRO A 125 -4.80 13.54 14.85
CA PRO A 125 -4.47 14.30 16.06
C PRO A 125 -4.00 15.73 15.75
N LYS A 126 -4.46 16.73 16.50
CA LYS A 126 -4.06 18.14 16.32
C LYS A 126 -2.53 18.34 16.33
N LYS A 127 -1.81 17.54 17.12
CA LYS A 127 -0.36 17.51 17.16
C LYS A 127 0.27 17.24 15.80
N ASN A 128 -0.33 16.36 15.00
CA ASN A 128 0.16 16.04 13.66
C ASN A 128 0.03 17.26 12.73
N TRP A 129 -1.08 17.98 12.80
CA TRP A 129 -1.27 19.23 12.08
C TRP A 129 -0.26 20.29 12.47
N MET A 130 0.04 20.43 13.77
CA MET A 130 0.99 21.43 14.27
C MET A 130 2.45 21.14 13.85
N ILE A 131 2.82 19.87 13.70
CA ILE A 131 4.19 19.47 13.40
C ILE A 131 4.39 19.25 11.89
N TYR A 132 3.61 18.38 11.27
CA TYR A 132 3.89 17.93 9.90
C TYR A 132 3.38 18.88 8.83
N TYR A 133 2.22 19.51 9.04
CA TYR A 133 1.67 20.43 8.04
C TYR A 133 2.58 21.63 7.73
N PRO A 134 3.11 22.39 8.70
CA PRO A 134 3.99 23.50 8.40
C PRO A 134 5.30 23.06 7.71
N ILE A 135 5.81 21.88 8.04
CA ILE A 135 6.99 21.30 7.39
C ILE A 135 6.70 21.03 5.91
N GLU A 136 5.64 20.29 5.60
CA GLU A 136 5.29 19.95 4.21
C GLU A 136 4.92 21.24 3.42
N LYS A 137 4.20 22.17 4.01
CA LYS A 137 3.90 23.46 3.40
C LYS A 137 5.15 24.28 3.09
N TYR A 138 6.15 24.29 3.99
CA TYR A 138 7.42 24.96 3.73
C TYR A 138 8.18 24.29 2.57
N PHE A 139 8.26 22.96 2.58
CA PHE A 139 8.97 22.22 1.54
C PHE A 139 8.23 22.19 0.20
N SER A 140 6.93 22.44 0.15
CA SER A 140 6.20 22.58 -1.13
C SER A 140 6.74 23.73 -1.98
N ARG A 141 7.30 24.78 -1.38
CA ARG A 141 8.01 25.86 -2.12
C ARG A 141 9.35 25.44 -2.73
N LYS A 142 9.87 24.29 -2.31
CA LYS A 142 11.13 23.71 -2.78
C LYS A 142 10.88 22.47 -3.67
N THR A 143 9.67 22.27 -4.10
CA THR A 143 9.20 21.15 -4.92
C THR A 143 8.59 21.74 -6.19
N ASP A 144 8.84 21.15 -7.35
CA ASP A 144 8.19 21.57 -8.58
C ASP A 144 6.85 20.84 -8.76
N THR A 145 6.86 19.52 -8.56
CA THR A 145 5.65 18.69 -8.62
C THR A 145 5.53 17.81 -7.37
N LEU A 146 4.41 17.90 -6.68
CA LEU A 146 4.01 17.01 -5.60
C LEU A 146 3.00 16.00 -6.14
N ILE A 147 3.32 14.72 -6.02
CA ILE A 147 2.41 13.62 -6.35
C ILE A 147 1.79 13.11 -5.05
N THR A 148 0.49 12.94 -5.03
CA THR A 148 -0.27 12.32 -3.94
C THR A 148 -0.93 11.05 -4.43
N ILE A 149 -1.14 10.08 -3.54
CA ILE A 149 -1.71 8.77 -3.86
C ILE A 149 -3.14 8.60 -3.33
N THR A 150 -3.69 9.63 -2.70
CA THR A 150 -5.09 9.67 -2.23
C THR A 150 -5.73 11.00 -2.60
N TYR A 151 -7.03 10.99 -2.89
CA TYR A 151 -7.78 12.21 -3.22
C TYR A 151 -7.89 13.17 -2.04
N GLU A 152 -7.92 12.66 -0.81
CA GLU A 152 -7.92 13.52 0.38
C GLU A 152 -6.65 14.39 0.44
N ASP A 153 -5.47 13.77 0.28
CA ASP A 153 -4.19 14.46 0.28
C ASP A 153 -4.06 15.39 -0.93
N TYR A 154 -4.54 14.97 -2.12
CA TYR A 154 -4.58 15.80 -3.32
C TYR A 154 -5.37 17.10 -3.09
N ARG A 155 -6.62 17.00 -2.64
CA ARG A 155 -7.48 18.16 -2.39
C ARG A 155 -6.87 19.10 -1.37
N LEU A 156 -6.29 18.55 -0.30
CA LEU A 156 -5.61 19.33 0.74
C LEU A 156 -4.40 20.06 0.17
N ALA A 157 -3.52 19.36 -0.54
CA ALA A 157 -2.30 19.94 -1.11
C ALA A 157 -2.62 20.96 -2.20
N LYS A 158 -3.54 20.67 -3.11
CA LYS A 158 -4.00 21.59 -4.17
C LYS A 158 -4.47 22.93 -3.62
N LYS A 159 -5.16 22.90 -2.46
CA LYS A 159 -5.67 24.12 -1.79
C LYS A 159 -4.62 24.88 -0.99
N LYS A 160 -3.61 24.19 -0.44
CA LYS A 160 -2.77 24.74 0.64
C LYS A 160 -1.29 24.87 0.31
N PHE A 161 -0.78 24.16 -0.70
CA PHE A 161 0.65 24.13 -1.03
C PHE A 161 0.99 25.03 -2.22
N HIS A 162 2.29 25.20 -2.47
CA HIS A 162 2.81 26.21 -3.41
C HIS A 162 3.43 25.59 -4.68
N CYS A 163 3.39 24.27 -4.83
CA CYS A 163 3.89 23.54 -6.01
C CYS A 163 2.73 23.08 -6.89
N GLN A 164 3.05 22.60 -8.08
CA GLN A 164 2.12 21.82 -8.88
C GLN A 164 1.75 20.55 -8.09
N VAL A 165 0.48 20.21 -8.04
CA VAL A 165 0.00 19.02 -7.32
C VAL A 165 -0.73 18.12 -8.29
N GLU A 166 -0.26 16.87 -8.35
CA GLU A 166 -0.82 15.80 -9.16
C GLU A 166 -1.32 14.66 -8.26
N HIS A 167 -2.28 13.91 -8.77
CA HIS A 167 -2.80 12.70 -8.14
C HIS A 167 -2.51 11.51 -9.05
N ILE A 168 -2.12 10.41 -8.44
CA ILE A 168 -2.07 9.09 -9.08
C ILE A 168 -2.80 8.06 -8.23
N HIS A 169 -3.32 7.03 -8.85
CA HIS A 169 -4.05 5.96 -8.17
C HIS A 169 -3.09 4.97 -7.49
N GLY A 170 -2.39 5.47 -6.47
CA GLY A 170 -1.43 4.66 -5.71
C GLY A 170 -0.11 4.43 -6.42
N VAL A 171 0.52 3.33 -6.09
CA VAL A 171 1.80 2.89 -6.68
C VAL A 171 1.63 1.78 -7.72
N GLY A 172 0.37 1.40 -7.95
CA GLY A 172 -0.02 0.32 -8.83
C GLY A 172 0.03 -1.06 -8.19
N VAL A 173 -0.85 -1.94 -8.66
CA VAL A 173 -0.88 -3.37 -8.36
C VAL A 173 -0.76 -4.14 -9.68
N ASP A 174 -0.02 -5.24 -9.66
CA ASP A 174 0.24 -6.05 -10.85
C ASP A 174 -1.02 -6.87 -11.22
N GLU A 175 -1.76 -6.39 -12.22
CA GLU A 175 -2.96 -7.04 -12.74
C GLU A 175 -2.70 -8.40 -13.42
N LYS A 176 -1.44 -8.75 -13.67
CA LYS A 176 -1.07 -10.08 -14.15
C LYS A 176 -0.95 -11.10 -13.02
N ARG A 177 -0.81 -10.64 -11.79
CA ARG A 177 -0.77 -11.49 -10.58
C ARG A 177 -2.12 -11.55 -9.88
N TYR A 178 -2.87 -10.45 -9.92
CA TYR A 178 -4.16 -10.29 -9.24
C TYR A 178 -5.23 -10.04 -10.29
N PHE A 179 -5.98 -11.08 -10.60
CA PHE A 179 -7.04 -11.10 -11.62
C PHE A 179 -8.14 -12.10 -11.23
N PRO A 180 -9.38 -11.90 -11.69
CA PRO A 180 -10.45 -12.85 -11.40
C PRO A 180 -10.21 -14.19 -12.09
N VAL A 181 -10.39 -15.28 -11.37
CA VAL A 181 -10.38 -16.64 -11.94
C VAL A 181 -11.80 -17.14 -12.17
N SER A 182 -12.00 -18.06 -13.11
CA SER A 182 -13.32 -18.68 -13.31
C SER A 182 -13.74 -19.53 -12.11
N LYS A 183 -15.05 -19.83 -11.98
CA LYS A 183 -15.56 -20.70 -10.91
C LYS A 183 -14.92 -22.09 -10.96
N GLU A 184 -14.74 -22.66 -12.14
CA GLU A 184 -14.09 -23.95 -12.34
C GLU A 184 -12.63 -23.91 -11.89
N GLU A 185 -11.91 -22.84 -12.23
CA GLU A 185 -10.53 -22.66 -11.83
C GLU A 185 -10.40 -22.46 -10.31
N LYS A 186 -11.28 -21.68 -9.70
CA LYS A 186 -11.34 -21.51 -8.24
C LYS A 186 -11.54 -22.84 -7.52
N ILE A 187 -12.46 -23.68 -8.00
CA ILE A 187 -12.72 -25.03 -7.46
C ILE A 187 -11.47 -25.91 -7.60
N ARG A 188 -10.82 -25.89 -8.76
CA ARG A 188 -9.59 -26.65 -9.02
C ARG A 188 -8.48 -26.25 -8.04
N LEU A 189 -8.21 -24.94 -7.91
CA LEU A 189 -7.19 -24.40 -7.01
C LEU A 189 -7.48 -24.72 -5.53
N ARG A 190 -8.74 -24.62 -5.10
CA ARG A 190 -9.17 -25.04 -3.76
C ARG A 190 -8.83 -26.50 -3.48
N LYS A 191 -9.16 -27.39 -4.40
CA LYS A 191 -8.89 -28.82 -4.28
C LYS A 191 -7.39 -29.11 -4.21
N GLU A 192 -6.58 -28.46 -5.03
CA GLU A 192 -5.11 -28.58 -5.02
C GLU A 192 -4.50 -28.10 -3.68
N MET A 193 -5.09 -27.06 -3.07
CA MET A 193 -4.67 -26.56 -1.77
C MET A 193 -5.31 -27.29 -0.58
N GLY A 194 -6.12 -28.34 -0.82
CA GLY A 194 -6.75 -29.18 0.19
C GLY A 194 -8.01 -28.60 0.84
N PHE A 195 -8.71 -27.70 0.14
CA PHE A 195 -9.97 -27.09 0.60
C PHE A 195 -11.18 -27.66 -0.15
N GLY A 196 -12.33 -27.69 0.52
CA GLY A 196 -13.60 -28.09 -0.06
C GLY A 196 -14.13 -27.06 -1.06
N GLU A 197 -14.86 -27.53 -2.07
CA GLU A 197 -15.48 -26.69 -3.10
C GLU A 197 -16.37 -25.59 -2.50
N ASN A 198 -17.24 -25.97 -1.54
CA ASN A 198 -18.22 -25.08 -0.89
C ASN A 198 -17.72 -24.52 0.44
N GLN A 199 -16.49 -24.84 0.86
CA GLN A 199 -15.90 -24.34 2.09
C GLN A 199 -15.72 -22.84 2.02
N LYS A 200 -16.19 -22.10 3.03
CA LYS A 200 -16.08 -20.64 3.07
C LYS A 200 -14.69 -20.20 3.54
N LEU A 201 -14.01 -19.42 2.72
CA LEU A 201 -12.63 -19.01 2.92
C LEU A 201 -12.52 -17.48 3.01
N LEU A 202 -11.88 -17.01 4.07
CA LEU A 202 -11.61 -15.58 4.29
C LEU A 202 -10.12 -15.32 4.32
N LEU A 203 -9.71 -14.11 3.99
CA LEU A 203 -8.32 -13.66 4.08
C LEU A 203 -8.24 -12.31 4.80
N CYS A 204 -7.26 -12.17 5.71
CA CYS A 204 -6.85 -10.94 6.35
C CYS A 204 -5.35 -10.74 6.14
N VAL A 205 -4.95 -9.64 5.49
CA VAL A 205 -3.55 -9.40 5.10
C VAL A 205 -3.00 -8.15 5.77
N GLY A 206 -1.82 -8.26 6.36
CA GLY A 206 -1.09 -7.11 6.88
C GLY A 206 -0.04 -7.49 7.90
N GLU A 207 0.91 -6.57 8.13
CA GLU A 207 1.89 -6.72 9.20
C GLU A 207 1.17 -6.91 10.55
N LEU A 208 1.59 -7.86 11.37
CA LEU A 208 0.93 -8.15 12.64
C LEU A 208 1.31 -7.11 13.69
N LEU A 209 0.65 -5.97 13.62
CA LEU A 209 0.83 -4.80 14.49
C LEU A 209 -0.51 -4.37 15.10
N PRO A 210 -0.52 -3.69 16.27
CA PRO A 210 -1.75 -3.22 16.91
C PRO A 210 -2.66 -2.41 15.99
N ASN A 211 -2.05 -1.61 15.07
CA ASN A 211 -2.81 -0.80 14.10
C ASN A 211 -3.63 -1.63 13.12
N LYS A 212 -3.21 -2.86 12.81
CA LYS A 212 -3.88 -3.73 11.83
C LYS A 212 -5.06 -4.50 12.39
N ASN A 213 -5.14 -4.65 13.73
CA ASN A 213 -6.29 -5.15 14.47
C ASN A 213 -6.86 -6.48 13.95
N GLN A 214 -6.00 -7.44 13.57
CA GLN A 214 -6.45 -8.77 13.10
C GLN A 214 -7.28 -9.52 14.15
N LYS A 215 -7.17 -9.13 15.44
CA LYS A 215 -8.01 -9.63 16.52
C LYS A 215 -9.51 -9.46 16.23
N MET A 216 -9.91 -8.35 15.60
CA MET A 216 -11.31 -8.12 15.20
C MET A 216 -11.80 -9.20 14.21
N ALA A 217 -10.98 -9.60 13.24
CA ALA A 217 -11.31 -10.68 12.31
C ALA A 217 -11.47 -12.03 13.02
N ILE A 218 -10.60 -12.34 13.99
CA ILE A 218 -10.71 -13.55 14.82
C ILE A 218 -12.05 -13.53 15.61
N HIS A 219 -12.41 -12.41 16.19
CA HIS A 219 -13.69 -12.29 16.92
C HIS A 219 -14.90 -12.43 16.00
N ALA A 220 -14.85 -11.88 14.78
CA ALA A 220 -15.91 -12.06 13.79
C ALA A 220 -16.10 -13.54 13.43
N MET A 221 -15.02 -14.33 13.36
CA MET A 221 -15.11 -15.77 13.11
C MET A 221 -15.95 -16.52 14.13
N LYS A 222 -16.02 -16.09 15.41
CA LYS A 222 -16.88 -16.72 16.43
C LYS A 222 -18.36 -16.75 16.03
N ASN A 223 -18.81 -15.77 15.27
CA ASN A 223 -20.18 -15.71 14.78
C ASN A 223 -20.33 -16.43 13.44
N ILE A 224 -19.32 -16.35 12.59
CA ILE A 224 -19.32 -17.00 11.27
C ILE A 224 -19.36 -18.52 11.40
N VAL A 225 -18.56 -19.11 12.29
CA VAL A 225 -18.49 -20.58 12.47
C VAL A 225 -19.78 -21.19 13.06
N LYS A 226 -20.67 -20.39 13.65
CA LYS A 226 -21.98 -20.87 14.08
C LYS A 226 -22.88 -21.30 12.92
N GLN A 227 -22.72 -20.66 11.73
CA GLN A 227 -23.48 -20.95 10.53
C GLN A 227 -22.64 -21.77 9.52
N TYR A 228 -21.32 -21.54 9.49
CA TYR A 228 -20.36 -22.23 8.61
C TYR A 228 -19.23 -22.82 9.46
N PRO A 229 -19.44 -24.00 10.10
CA PRO A 229 -18.48 -24.59 11.05
C PRO A 229 -17.10 -24.90 10.45
N ASP A 230 -17.01 -25.11 9.15
CA ASP A 230 -15.80 -25.42 8.39
C ASP A 230 -15.15 -24.19 7.74
N ALA A 231 -15.69 -22.98 7.98
CA ALA A 231 -15.10 -21.75 7.45
C ALA A 231 -13.67 -21.54 7.97
N ILE A 232 -12.79 -21.05 7.09
CA ILE A 232 -11.39 -20.77 7.41
C ILE A 232 -11.07 -19.30 7.20
N LEU A 233 -10.44 -18.70 8.19
CA LEU A 233 -9.79 -17.38 8.08
C LEU A 233 -8.27 -17.57 7.95
N PHE A 234 -7.70 -17.12 6.85
CA PHE A 234 -6.25 -17.00 6.70
C PHE A 234 -5.79 -15.63 7.20
N ILE A 235 -4.74 -15.60 8.02
CA ILE A 235 -4.09 -14.36 8.45
C ILE A 235 -2.67 -14.37 7.90
N ALA A 236 -2.41 -13.49 6.91
CA ALA A 236 -1.11 -13.38 6.24
C ALA A 236 -0.34 -12.16 6.75
N GLY A 237 0.85 -12.38 7.27
CA GLY A 237 1.77 -11.35 7.76
C GLY A 237 2.64 -11.82 8.91
N ASN A 238 3.64 -11.00 9.22
CA ASN A 238 4.50 -11.16 10.39
C ASN A 238 4.47 -9.88 11.23
N GLY A 239 4.78 -9.96 12.50
CA GLY A 239 4.88 -8.79 13.38
C GLY A 239 4.82 -9.13 14.86
N SER A 240 4.84 -8.08 15.69
CA SER A 240 4.89 -8.19 17.15
C SER A 240 3.64 -8.79 17.79
N GLU A 241 2.50 -8.75 17.09
CA GLU A 241 1.22 -9.26 17.61
C GLU A 241 1.02 -10.77 17.36
N LYS A 242 1.99 -11.47 16.75
CA LYS A 242 1.83 -12.89 16.39
C LYS A 242 1.39 -13.75 17.59
N GLU A 243 2.14 -13.70 18.68
CA GLU A 243 1.85 -14.49 19.89
C GLU A 243 0.50 -14.11 20.51
N ASN A 244 0.18 -12.81 20.56
CA ASN A 244 -1.10 -12.33 21.05
C ASN A 244 -2.27 -12.88 20.24
N LEU A 245 -2.15 -12.91 18.90
CA LEU A 245 -3.17 -13.44 18.01
C LEU A 245 -3.31 -14.96 18.13
N GLU A 246 -2.21 -15.72 18.25
CA GLU A 246 -2.23 -17.16 18.49
C GLU A 246 -2.92 -17.50 19.82
N ASN A 247 -2.67 -16.72 20.88
CA ASN A 247 -3.37 -16.86 22.15
C ASN A 247 -4.86 -16.53 22.05
N GLU A 248 -5.21 -15.50 21.28
CA GLU A 248 -6.62 -15.13 21.05
C GLU A 248 -7.38 -16.20 20.27
N ILE A 249 -6.76 -16.84 19.26
CA ILE A 249 -7.35 -17.94 18.51
C ILE A 249 -7.69 -19.10 19.47
N LYS A 250 -6.77 -19.48 20.35
CA LYS A 250 -7.00 -20.53 21.36
C LYS A 250 -8.08 -20.14 22.36
N ALA A 251 -8.06 -18.90 22.87
CA ALA A 251 -9.06 -18.40 23.80
C ALA A 251 -10.49 -18.39 23.20
N CYS A 252 -10.57 -18.28 21.88
CA CYS A 252 -11.84 -18.32 21.13
C CYS A 252 -12.26 -19.75 20.71
N GLY A 253 -11.38 -20.77 20.86
CA GLY A 253 -11.63 -22.14 20.39
C GLY A 253 -11.66 -22.25 18.86
N LEU A 254 -10.84 -21.45 18.16
CA LEU A 254 -10.85 -21.31 16.71
C LEU A 254 -9.60 -21.90 16.02
N GLU A 255 -8.88 -22.80 16.68
CA GLU A 255 -7.62 -23.38 16.19
C GLU A 255 -7.82 -24.13 14.85
N ASN A 256 -9.01 -24.68 14.62
CA ASN A 256 -9.35 -25.35 13.36
C ASN A 256 -9.85 -24.36 12.26
N ASN A 257 -10.24 -23.16 12.64
CA ASN A 257 -10.90 -22.17 11.77
C ASN A 257 -10.01 -20.96 11.40
N VAL A 258 -8.87 -20.77 12.09
CA VAL A 258 -7.95 -19.67 11.79
C VAL A 258 -6.56 -20.21 11.52
N LYS A 259 -5.99 -19.87 10.36
CA LYS A 259 -4.66 -20.28 9.94
C LYS A 259 -3.73 -19.09 9.80
N MET A 260 -2.69 -19.05 10.63
CA MET A 260 -1.63 -18.05 10.57
C MET A 260 -0.62 -18.45 9.48
N LEU A 261 -0.58 -17.72 8.36
CA LEU A 261 0.28 -18.03 7.21
C LEU A 261 1.72 -17.51 7.37
N GLY A 262 1.95 -16.59 8.32
CA GLY A 262 3.22 -15.87 8.38
C GLY A 262 3.42 -14.94 7.18
N TYR A 263 4.67 -14.65 6.84
CA TYR A 263 4.97 -13.86 5.64
C TYR A 263 4.74 -14.70 4.37
N CYS A 264 3.75 -14.33 3.60
CA CYS A 264 3.34 -15.05 2.39
C CYS A 264 3.88 -14.34 1.13
N THR A 265 4.69 -15.04 0.34
CA THR A 265 5.24 -14.56 -0.94
C THR A 265 4.32 -14.83 -2.13
N HIS A 266 3.39 -15.77 -1.97
CA HIS A 266 2.42 -16.21 -2.98
C HIS A 266 1.00 -15.85 -2.56
N LEU A 267 0.79 -14.58 -2.20
CA LEU A 267 -0.51 -14.12 -1.70
C LEU A 267 -1.62 -14.23 -2.74
N GLN A 268 -1.27 -14.09 -4.03
CA GLN A 268 -2.21 -14.25 -5.14
C GLN A 268 -2.89 -15.64 -5.14
N ASP A 269 -2.21 -16.70 -4.71
CA ASP A 269 -2.79 -18.05 -4.68
C ASP A 269 -3.96 -18.10 -3.69
N TYR A 270 -3.84 -17.41 -2.56
CA TYR A 270 -4.93 -17.26 -1.58
C TYR A 270 -6.02 -16.33 -2.11
N GLN A 271 -5.67 -15.23 -2.79
CA GLN A 271 -6.66 -14.32 -3.39
C GLN A 271 -7.54 -15.03 -4.43
N HIS A 272 -7.00 -16.00 -5.15
CA HIS A 272 -7.77 -16.76 -6.14
C HIS A 272 -8.76 -17.78 -5.54
N ILE A 273 -8.61 -18.14 -4.26
CA ILE A 273 -9.45 -19.18 -3.63
C ILE A 273 -10.42 -18.65 -2.58
N ILE A 274 -10.23 -17.43 -2.06
CA ILE A 274 -11.09 -16.89 -1.00
C ILE A 274 -12.47 -16.45 -1.52
N ASP A 275 -13.39 -16.30 -0.59
CA ASP A 275 -14.71 -15.74 -0.86
C ASP A 275 -14.80 -14.28 -0.44
N VAL A 276 -14.08 -13.86 0.60
CA VAL A 276 -14.13 -12.49 1.16
C VAL A 276 -12.78 -12.08 1.71
N LEU A 277 -12.32 -10.87 1.40
CA LEU A 277 -11.25 -10.21 2.15
C LEU A 277 -11.84 -9.44 3.33
N VAL A 278 -11.24 -9.57 4.51
CA VAL A 278 -11.55 -8.73 5.67
C VAL A 278 -10.35 -7.84 6.04
N ALA A 279 -10.58 -6.54 6.27
CA ALA A 279 -9.54 -5.56 6.59
C ALA A 279 -9.93 -4.76 7.84
N CYS A 280 -9.19 -4.93 8.94
CA CYS A 280 -9.58 -4.46 10.26
C CYS A 280 -8.81 -3.24 10.76
N SER A 281 -7.93 -2.64 9.95
CA SER A 281 -6.99 -1.60 10.36
C SER A 281 -7.67 -0.37 10.95
N TYR A 282 -7.08 0.17 12.02
CA TYR A 282 -7.50 1.47 12.56
C TYR A 282 -7.13 2.64 11.64
N ARG A 283 -6.02 2.52 10.89
CA ARG A 283 -5.52 3.58 9.99
C ARG A 283 -4.76 2.97 8.82
N GLU A 284 -5.07 3.45 7.61
CA GLU A 284 -4.32 3.19 6.39
C GLU A 284 -4.05 4.50 5.62
N GLY A 285 -3.03 4.47 4.78
CA GLY A 285 -2.84 5.44 3.71
C GLY A 285 -3.67 5.02 2.48
N LEU A 286 -3.07 4.18 1.65
CA LEU A 286 -3.74 3.46 0.57
C LEU A 286 -3.43 1.96 0.75
N PRO A 287 -4.39 1.12 1.18
CA PRO A 287 -4.15 -0.29 1.47
C PRO A 287 -4.16 -1.13 0.19
N LEU A 288 -2.96 -1.51 -0.28
CA LEU A 288 -2.81 -2.29 -1.52
C LEU A 288 -3.46 -3.68 -1.44
N ASN A 289 -3.49 -4.31 -0.28
CA ASN A 289 -4.16 -5.60 -0.07
C ASN A 289 -5.65 -5.56 -0.42
N ILE A 290 -6.32 -4.42 -0.26
CA ILE A 290 -7.71 -4.24 -0.71
C ILE A 290 -7.76 -4.15 -2.23
N VAL A 291 -6.87 -3.38 -2.86
CA VAL A 291 -6.78 -3.29 -4.33
C VAL A 291 -6.47 -4.65 -4.94
N GLU A 292 -5.51 -5.40 -4.36
CA GLU A 292 -5.15 -6.77 -4.76
C GLU A 292 -6.37 -7.71 -4.72
N SER A 293 -7.17 -7.63 -3.67
CA SER A 293 -8.38 -8.44 -3.52
C SER A 293 -9.47 -8.05 -4.52
N MET A 294 -9.72 -6.76 -4.70
CA MET A 294 -10.67 -6.24 -5.68
C MET A 294 -10.29 -6.64 -7.11
N LEU A 295 -9.01 -6.53 -7.48
CA LEU A 295 -8.49 -6.98 -8.78
C LEU A 295 -8.62 -8.50 -8.96
N SER A 296 -8.58 -9.27 -7.88
CA SER A 296 -8.81 -10.72 -7.91
C SER A 296 -10.29 -11.11 -7.94
N GLY A 297 -11.20 -10.12 -8.01
CA GLY A 297 -12.65 -10.36 -8.06
C GLY A 297 -13.25 -10.77 -6.72
N ASN A 298 -12.63 -10.42 -5.60
CA ASN A 298 -13.16 -10.77 -4.28
C ASN A 298 -13.88 -9.58 -3.63
N PRO A 299 -15.05 -9.78 -3.02
CA PRO A 299 -15.70 -8.77 -2.21
C PRO A 299 -14.90 -8.46 -0.96
N VAL A 300 -15.00 -7.22 -0.47
CA VAL A 300 -14.22 -6.72 0.67
C VAL A 300 -15.16 -6.24 1.78
N VAL A 301 -14.85 -6.64 3.02
CA VAL A 301 -15.47 -6.07 4.23
C VAL A 301 -14.36 -5.41 5.06
N ALA A 302 -14.44 -4.10 5.27
CA ALA A 302 -13.37 -3.35 5.91
C ALA A 302 -13.86 -2.40 7.01
N THR A 303 -12.99 -2.05 7.95
CA THR A 303 -13.30 -1.03 8.96
C THR A 303 -13.27 0.37 8.37
N VAL A 304 -14.08 1.29 8.93
CA VAL A 304 -14.07 2.70 8.54
C VAL A 304 -12.75 3.36 8.94
N ASN A 305 -11.92 3.71 7.95
CA ASN A 305 -10.76 4.60 8.09
C ASN A 305 -10.52 5.35 6.78
N ARG A 306 -9.58 6.32 6.77
CA ARG A 306 -9.35 7.15 5.58
C ARG A 306 -8.96 6.34 4.33
N GLY A 307 -8.05 5.37 4.48
CA GLY A 307 -7.55 4.57 3.36
C GLY A 307 -8.60 3.59 2.84
N HIS A 308 -9.42 3.01 3.72
CA HIS A 308 -10.52 2.14 3.30
C HIS A 308 -11.62 2.94 2.59
N LYS A 309 -11.96 4.14 3.07
CA LYS A 309 -12.92 5.04 2.41
C LYS A 309 -12.44 5.58 1.04
N GLU A 310 -11.15 5.58 0.79
CA GLU A 310 -10.60 5.94 -0.52
C GLU A 310 -10.95 4.89 -1.57
N LEU A 311 -11.03 3.61 -1.16
CA LEU A 311 -11.22 2.47 -2.04
C LEU A 311 -12.64 1.91 -2.03
N ILE A 312 -13.38 2.07 -0.91
CA ILE A 312 -14.67 1.41 -0.72
C ILE A 312 -15.80 2.44 -0.61
N GLU A 313 -16.76 2.33 -1.50
CA GLU A 313 -18.09 2.92 -1.43
C GLU A 313 -19.03 1.88 -0.83
N ASP A 314 -19.49 2.13 0.41
CA ASP A 314 -20.27 1.16 1.19
C ASP A 314 -21.52 0.69 0.46
N GLY A 315 -21.68 -0.63 0.36
CA GLY A 315 -22.79 -1.31 -0.30
C GLY A 315 -22.73 -1.34 -1.83
N ARG A 316 -21.73 -0.71 -2.46
CA ARG A 316 -21.55 -0.70 -3.91
C ARG A 316 -20.40 -1.59 -4.38
N ASN A 317 -19.18 -1.38 -3.85
CA ASN A 317 -17.98 -2.13 -4.23
C ASN A 317 -17.30 -2.81 -3.03
N GLY A 318 -18.00 -2.91 -1.90
CA GLY A 318 -17.57 -3.51 -0.65
C GLY A 318 -18.42 -3.02 0.50
N TYR A 319 -18.10 -3.47 1.71
CA TYR A 319 -18.77 -3.02 2.92
C TYR A 319 -17.80 -2.35 3.89
N LEU A 320 -18.30 -1.28 4.55
CA LEU A 320 -17.59 -0.58 5.61
C LEU A 320 -18.32 -0.80 6.95
N VAL A 321 -17.59 -1.22 7.97
CA VAL A 321 -18.10 -1.41 9.32
C VAL A 321 -17.34 -0.54 10.32
N ASN A 322 -17.94 -0.25 11.49
CA ASN A 322 -17.26 0.52 12.51
C ASN A 322 -16.05 -0.24 13.07
N ARG A 323 -15.10 0.52 13.59
CA ARG A 323 -13.92 -0.04 14.26
C ARG A 323 -14.37 -0.86 15.47
N ASP A 324 -13.73 -2.00 15.66
CA ASP A 324 -13.98 -2.94 16.76
C ASP A 324 -15.39 -3.58 16.78
N ASP A 325 -16.20 -3.33 15.75
CA ASP A 325 -17.53 -3.93 15.57
C ASP A 325 -17.40 -5.27 14.83
N CYS A 326 -16.97 -6.30 15.57
CA CYS A 326 -16.80 -7.65 15.04
C CYS A 326 -18.14 -8.32 14.68
N GLU A 327 -19.25 -7.89 15.28
CA GLU A 327 -20.59 -8.40 14.98
C GLU A 327 -21.03 -7.91 13.61
N ALA A 328 -20.96 -6.59 13.35
CA ALA A 328 -21.27 -6.04 12.03
C ALA A 328 -20.35 -6.61 10.94
N MET A 329 -19.06 -6.85 11.23
CA MET A 329 -18.15 -7.51 10.28
C MET A 329 -18.63 -8.93 9.96
N ALA A 330 -18.99 -9.73 10.97
CA ALA A 330 -19.52 -11.07 10.77
C ALA A 330 -20.83 -11.06 9.96
N GLU A 331 -21.76 -10.15 10.28
CA GLU A 331 -23.02 -9.99 9.54
C GLU A 331 -22.79 -9.70 8.06
N ARG A 332 -21.89 -8.77 7.70
CA ARG A 332 -21.58 -8.45 6.30
C ARG A 332 -20.95 -9.63 5.58
N VAL A 333 -20.06 -10.38 6.24
CA VAL A 333 -19.47 -11.60 5.68
C VAL A 333 -20.55 -12.67 5.47
N LEU A 334 -21.41 -12.90 6.44
CA LEU A 334 -22.50 -13.89 6.34
C LEU A 334 -23.50 -13.53 5.23
N MET A 335 -23.81 -12.25 5.02
CA MET A 335 -24.62 -11.79 3.88
C MET A 335 -23.99 -12.19 2.54
N LEU A 336 -22.67 -11.98 2.39
CA LEU A 336 -21.93 -12.34 1.17
C LEU A 336 -21.86 -13.87 0.97
N PHE A 337 -21.83 -14.64 2.05
CA PHE A 337 -21.85 -16.11 1.96
C PHE A 337 -23.21 -16.69 1.59
N ALA A 338 -24.29 -15.99 1.95
CA ALA A 338 -25.66 -16.44 1.72
C ALA A 338 -26.22 -15.98 0.36
N ASP A 339 -25.65 -14.95 -0.26
CA ASP A 339 -26.14 -14.34 -1.50
C ASP A 339 -24.99 -14.19 -2.52
N ASP A 340 -24.82 -15.24 -3.34
CA ASP A 340 -23.80 -15.29 -4.38
C ASP A 340 -23.99 -14.17 -5.43
N GLN A 341 -25.24 -13.79 -5.74
CA GLN A 341 -25.54 -12.73 -6.71
C GLN A 341 -25.08 -11.38 -6.18
N LYS A 342 -25.35 -11.09 -4.90
CA LYS A 342 -24.88 -9.86 -4.26
C LYS A 342 -23.36 -9.81 -4.13
N ALA A 343 -22.72 -10.93 -3.81
CA ALA A 343 -21.27 -11.04 -3.77
C ALA A 343 -20.64 -10.76 -5.14
N GLU A 344 -21.21 -11.32 -6.22
CA GLU A 344 -20.76 -11.11 -7.59
C GLU A 344 -20.97 -9.66 -8.06
N GLU A 345 -22.11 -9.03 -7.73
CA GLU A 345 -22.39 -7.62 -8.03
C GLU A 345 -21.33 -6.69 -7.38
N LEU A 346 -21.06 -6.86 -6.07
CA LEU A 346 -20.04 -6.08 -5.39
C LEU A 346 -18.64 -6.32 -5.95
N SER A 347 -18.31 -7.56 -6.26
CA SER A 347 -17.01 -7.94 -6.84
C SER A 347 -16.78 -7.31 -8.21
N ASN A 348 -17.78 -7.27 -9.07
CA ASN A 348 -17.68 -6.65 -10.39
C ASN A 348 -17.45 -5.15 -10.28
N HIS A 349 -18.20 -4.44 -9.44
CA HIS A 349 -17.98 -3.02 -9.20
C HIS A 349 -16.61 -2.76 -8.55
N ALA A 350 -16.16 -3.64 -7.64
CA ALA A 350 -14.85 -3.54 -7.00
C ALA A 350 -13.72 -3.71 -8.03
N TYR A 351 -13.83 -4.69 -8.91
CA TYR A 351 -12.87 -4.94 -9.98
C TYR A 351 -12.76 -3.76 -10.94
N GLU A 352 -13.90 -3.26 -11.46
CA GLU A 352 -13.94 -2.09 -12.35
C GLU A 352 -13.27 -0.87 -11.69
N PHE A 353 -13.57 -0.61 -10.42
CA PHE A 353 -12.95 0.48 -9.66
C PHE A 353 -11.43 0.26 -9.49
N ALA A 354 -11.01 -0.94 -9.11
CA ALA A 354 -9.62 -1.28 -8.85
C ALA A 354 -8.72 -1.24 -10.09
N MET A 355 -9.29 -1.35 -11.29
CA MET A 355 -8.55 -1.20 -12.56
C MET A 355 -7.90 0.18 -12.71
N ASN A 356 -8.37 1.22 -12.02
CA ASN A 356 -7.68 2.50 -11.96
C ASN A 356 -6.34 2.41 -11.20
N TYR A 357 -6.21 1.44 -10.31
CA TYR A 357 -5.05 1.22 -9.44
C TYR A 357 -4.09 0.14 -9.98
N CYS A 358 -4.32 -0.42 -11.16
CA CYS A 358 -3.42 -1.40 -11.76
C CYS A 358 -2.17 -0.76 -12.36
N PHE A 359 -1.11 -1.55 -12.59
CA PHE A 359 0.15 -1.05 -13.17
C PHE A 359 -0.08 -0.32 -14.49
N THR A 360 -0.94 -0.85 -15.38
CA THR A 360 -1.22 -0.24 -16.68
C THR A 360 -1.79 1.18 -16.52
N SER A 361 -2.73 1.40 -15.61
CA SER A 361 -3.35 2.71 -15.39
C SER A 361 -2.38 3.69 -14.73
N VAL A 362 -1.70 3.27 -13.66
CA VAL A 362 -0.73 4.10 -12.93
C VAL A 362 0.47 4.49 -13.81
N LYS A 363 0.93 3.61 -14.69
CA LYS A 363 2.00 3.94 -15.65
C LYS A 363 1.60 5.09 -16.59
N LYS A 364 0.37 5.11 -17.10
CA LYS A 364 -0.12 6.21 -17.95
C LYS A 364 -0.14 7.54 -17.18
N GLU A 365 -0.60 7.53 -15.93
CA GLU A 365 -0.60 8.73 -15.08
C GLU A 365 0.83 9.24 -14.82
N LEU A 366 1.77 8.34 -14.53
CA LEU A 366 3.18 8.68 -14.34
C LEU A 366 3.81 9.22 -15.61
N GLU A 367 3.51 8.62 -16.76
CA GLU A 367 3.97 9.09 -18.08
C GLU A 367 3.49 10.52 -18.35
N GLU A 368 2.24 10.83 -18.07
CA GLU A 368 1.69 12.19 -18.20
C GLU A 368 2.42 13.20 -17.31
N ILE A 369 2.72 12.83 -16.08
CA ILE A 369 3.42 13.71 -15.13
C ILE A 369 4.87 13.98 -15.57
N TYR A 370 5.53 12.98 -16.14
CA TYR A 370 6.95 13.10 -16.48
C TYR A 370 7.21 13.74 -17.84
N PHE A 371 6.35 13.48 -18.83
CA PHE A 371 6.64 13.76 -20.25
C PHE A 371 5.64 14.70 -20.93
N LYS A 372 4.55 15.09 -20.28
CA LYS A 372 3.64 16.16 -20.72
C LYS A 372 3.83 17.41 -19.87
#